data_394dc31ebaa6fb73fc480fd6fe4d7baa
#
_entry.id   394dc31ebaa6fb73fc480fd6fe4d7baa
#
_cell.length_a   1.000
_cell.length_b   1.000
_cell.length_c   1.000
_cell.angle_alpha   90.00
_cell.angle_beta   90.00
_cell.angle_gamma   90.00
#
_symmetry.space_group_name_H-M   'P 1'
#
loop_
_entity.id
_entity.type
_entity.pdbx_description
1 polymer ?
#
loop_
_entity_poly.entity_id
_entity_poly.type
_entity_poly.pdbx_seq_one_letter_code
_entity_poly.pdbx_strand_id
1 'polypeptide(L)'
;MLYVNYAGNGVDKYVSLVTKAAATGKVLVLGCEDADAAKAALEVCKAGKPILNGANASNYEEMSKLATEAGVVLGVSGANIDELHDTVEAIEKLGNKNLVLDTTEATIKETFATTVQVRRASLKDTDRTFGYPSIVNLAKIAQGDRYMQQALLSLFTMKYGSIIVLEEMGYAEALPVFGLRQNVFTDPQKPMKVEPGIYR
;
A
#
# COMPACT_ATOMS: atom_id res chain seq x y z
N MET A 1 1.63 7.74 8.67
CA MET A 1 2.40 7.89 7.42
C MET A 1 1.73 8.96 6.56
N LEU A 2 2.46 9.59 5.65
CA LEU A 2 1.90 10.49 4.64
C LEU A 2 2.17 9.93 3.26
N TYR A 3 1.14 9.82 2.43
CA TYR A 3 1.27 9.44 1.02
C TYR A 3 1.43 10.71 0.17
N VAL A 4 2.48 10.77 -0.62
CA VAL A 4 2.79 11.93 -1.47
C VAL A 4 2.82 11.46 -2.92
N ASN A 5 1.79 11.84 -3.69
CA ASN A 5 1.63 11.42 -5.07
C ASN A 5 2.33 12.38 -6.05
N TYR A 6 3.06 11.82 -7.00
CA TYR A 6 3.58 12.55 -8.16
C TYR A 6 2.56 12.57 -9.28
N ALA A 7 2.01 13.74 -9.56
CA ALA A 7 0.96 13.92 -10.56
C ALA A 7 1.50 14.38 -11.94
N GLY A 8 2.81 14.27 -12.19
CA GLY A 8 3.42 14.70 -13.45
C GLY A 8 3.51 16.23 -13.66
N ASN A 9 3.33 17.01 -12.59
CA ASN A 9 3.27 18.48 -12.64
C ASN A 9 4.62 19.17 -12.42
N GLY A 10 5.73 18.46 -12.62
CA GLY A 10 7.10 18.93 -12.51
C GLY A 10 7.82 18.45 -11.26
N VAL A 11 9.06 18.00 -11.45
CA VAL A 11 9.91 17.42 -10.40
C VAL A 11 10.14 18.41 -9.25
N ASP A 12 10.43 19.68 -9.53
CA ASP A 12 10.70 20.71 -8.52
C ASP A 12 9.52 20.91 -7.55
N LYS A 13 8.28 20.90 -8.09
CA LYS A 13 7.08 20.99 -7.26
C LYS A 13 6.90 19.77 -6.37
N TYR A 14 7.17 18.60 -6.93
CA TYR A 14 7.10 17.34 -6.18
C TYR A 14 8.13 17.32 -5.06
N VAL A 15 9.39 17.63 -5.35
CA VAL A 15 10.46 17.71 -4.34
C VAL A 15 10.13 18.72 -3.25
N SER A 16 9.59 19.90 -3.62
CA SER A 16 9.13 20.89 -2.64
C SER A 16 8.04 20.34 -1.72
N LEU A 17 7.08 19.59 -2.26
CA LEU A 17 6.02 18.94 -1.48
C LEU A 17 6.57 17.87 -0.56
N VAL A 18 7.45 17.00 -1.07
CA VAL A 18 8.13 15.95 -0.29
C VAL A 18 8.95 16.56 0.84
N THR A 19 9.67 17.65 0.59
CA THR A 19 10.44 18.37 1.62
C THR A 19 9.55 18.87 2.75
N LYS A 20 8.40 19.47 2.41
CA LYS A 20 7.42 19.93 3.40
C LYS A 20 6.83 18.76 4.20
N ALA A 21 6.52 17.66 3.51
CA ALA A 21 5.99 16.46 4.16
C ALA A 21 7.04 15.82 5.08
N ALA A 22 8.31 15.74 4.67
CA ALA A 22 9.41 15.23 5.48
C ALA A 22 9.63 16.04 6.76
N ALA A 23 9.46 17.37 6.70
CA ALA A 23 9.56 18.25 7.85
C ALA A 23 8.54 17.95 8.97
N THR A 24 7.46 17.21 8.67
CA THR A 24 6.49 16.76 9.68
C THR A 24 7.01 15.65 10.60
N GLY A 25 8.16 15.04 10.28
CA GLY A 25 8.72 13.88 11.00
C GLY A 25 7.95 12.58 10.80
N LYS A 26 6.98 12.53 9.88
CA LYS A 26 6.21 11.32 9.58
C LYS A 26 6.90 10.51 8.47
N VAL A 27 6.78 9.18 8.55
CA VAL A 27 7.24 8.29 7.45
C VAL A 27 6.42 8.59 6.20
N LEU A 28 7.11 8.71 5.07
CA LEU A 28 6.48 9.01 3.78
C LEU A 28 6.28 7.74 2.96
N VAL A 29 5.24 7.75 2.13
CA VAL A 29 5.04 6.84 1.01
C VAL A 29 5.05 7.70 -0.25
N LEU A 30 6.04 7.51 -1.11
CA LEU A 30 6.22 8.25 -2.35
C LEU A 30 5.51 7.51 -3.48
N GLY A 31 4.35 7.98 -3.90
CA GLY A 31 3.63 7.46 -5.07
C GLY A 31 4.22 8.07 -6.34
N CYS A 32 5.20 7.40 -6.95
CA CYS A 32 5.91 7.94 -8.10
C CYS A 32 6.42 6.80 -9.00
N GLU A 33 5.98 6.80 -10.27
CA GLU A 33 6.41 5.83 -11.28
C GLU A 33 7.58 6.36 -12.13
N ASP A 34 7.87 7.65 -12.04
CA ASP A 34 8.97 8.32 -12.75
C ASP A 34 10.26 8.21 -11.93
N ALA A 35 11.27 7.56 -12.49
CA ALA A 35 12.51 7.26 -11.77
C ALA A 35 13.33 8.54 -11.47
N ASP A 36 13.32 9.54 -12.34
CA ASP A 36 14.03 10.80 -12.11
C ASP A 36 13.37 11.62 -10.99
N ALA A 37 12.04 11.68 -10.98
CA ALA A 37 11.30 12.32 -9.91
C ALA A 37 11.44 11.57 -8.58
N ALA A 38 11.43 10.23 -8.62
CA ALA A 38 11.67 9.38 -7.46
C ALA A 38 13.06 9.59 -6.86
N LYS A 39 14.09 9.63 -7.71
CA LYS A 39 15.48 9.90 -7.31
C LYS A 39 15.60 11.25 -6.62
N ALA A 40 15.07 12.31 -7.25
CA ALA A 40 15.13 13.65 -6.68
C ALA A 40 14.37 13.76 -5.34
N ALA A 41 13.23 13.07 -5.21
CA ALA A 41 12.48 13.02 -3.96
C ALA A 41 13.24 12.24 -2.86
N LEU A 42 13.88 11.13 -3.19
CA LEU A 42 14.67 10.34 -2.24
C LEU A 42 15.84 11.13 -1.66
N GLU A 43 16.50 11.98 -2.45
CA GLU A 43 17.62 12.81 -1.96
C GLU A 43 17.21 13.68 -0.76
N VAL A 44 15.97 14.15 -0.70
CA VAL A 44 15.50 15.01 0.40
C VAL A 44 14.84 14.26 1.56
N CYS A 45 14.44 12.99 1.38
CA CYS A 45 13.69 12.28 2.41
C CYS A 45 14.24 10.89 2.78
N LYS A 46 15.31 10.39 2.15
CA LYS A 46 15.88 9.04 2.41
C LYS A 46 16.23 8.77 3.88
N ALA A 47 16.63 9.80 4.63
CA ALA A 47 16.91 9.66 6.06
C ALA A 47 15.69 9.20 6.89
N GLY A 48 14.48 9.55 6.45
CA GLY A 48 13.22 9.10 7.06
C GLY A 48 12.78 7.69 6.65
N LYS A 49 13.56 6.98 5.83
CA LYS A 49 13.25 5.64 5.29
C LYS A 49 11.84 5.55 4.72
N PRO A 50 11.52 6.31 3.68
CA PRO A 50 10.21 6.26 3.03
C PRO A 50 9.97 4.91 2.35
N ILE A 51 8.73 4.67 1.94
CA ILE A 51 8.38 3.64 0.97
C ILE A 51 8.37 4.30 -0.41
N LEU A 52 9.12 3.78 -1.36
CA LEU A 52 9.07 4.19 -2.76
C LEU A 52 8.05 3.33 -3.49
N ASN A 53 6.83 3.85 -3.73
CA ASN A 53 5.72 3.12 -4.33
C ASN A 53 5.52 3.57 -5.78
N GLY A 54 5.79 2.69 -6.75
CA GLY A 54 5.63 3.00 -8.17
C GLY A 54 6.46 2.13 -9.11
N ALA A 55 7.07 1.05 -8.61
CA ALA A 55 7.71 0.07 -9.49
C ALA A 55 6.64 -0.77 -10.20
N ASN A 56 6.83 -1.00 -11.49
CA ASN A 56 5.97 -1.81 -12.36
C ASN A 56 6.82 -2.51 -13.43
N ALA A 57 6.21 -3.29 -14.30
CA ALA A 57 6.90 -4.06 -15.34
C ALA A 57 7.81 -3.22 -16.26
N SER A 58 7.54 -1.92 -16.42
CA SER A 58 8.31 -1.07 -17.32
C SER A 58 9.52 -0.39 -16.69
N ASN A 59 9.55 -0.24 -15.34
CA ASN A 59 10.57 0.55 -14.64
C ASN A 59 11.23 -0.18 -13.45
N TYR A 60 10.89 -1.43 -13.19
CA TYR A 60 11.29 -2.16 -11.98
C TYR A 60 12.81 -2.23 -11.76
N GLU A 61 13.61 -2.31 -12.83
CA GLU A 61 15.08 -2.39 -12.71
C GLU A 61 15.65 -1.11 -12.10
N GLU A 62 15.25 0.03 -12.64
CA GLU A 62 15.73 1.34 -12.22
C GLU A 62 15.19 1.67 -10.82
N MET A 63 13.90 1.45 -10.59
CA MET A 63 13.27 1.67 -9.28
C MET A 63 13.86 0.77 -8.19
N SER A 64 14.15 -0.49 -8.49
CA SER A 64 14.79 -1.43 -7.55
C SER A 64 16.20 -0.99 -7.20
N LYS A 65 16.97 -0.49 -8.17
CA LYS A 65 18.30 0.07 -7.94
C LYS A 65 18.22 1.29 -7.02
N LEU A 66 17.34 2.25 -7.32
CA LEU A 66 17.14 3.44 -6.47
C LEU A 66 16.74 3.09 -5.04
N ALA A 67 15.82 2.14 -4.87
CA ALA A 67 15.37 1.70 -3.54
C ALA A 67 16.50 1.02 -2.76
N THR A 68 17.30 0.19 -3.42
CA THR A 68 18.43 -0.51 -2.82
C THR A 68 19.54 0.47 -2.40
N GLU A 69 19.92 1.41 -3.27
CA GLU A 69 20.92 2.44 -2.97
C GLU A 69 20.48 3.37 -1.82
N ALA A 70 19.20 3.71 -1.76
CA ALA A 70 18.63 4.52 -0.69
C ALA A 70 18.35 3.72 0.60
N GLY A 71 18.37 2.38 0.55
CA GLY A 71 18.03 1.51 1.68
C GLY A 71 16.57 1.62 2.13
N VAL A 72 15.64 1.78 1.18
CA VAL A 72 14.21 1.99 1.41
C VAL A 72 13.36 0.81 0.89
N VAL A 73 12.12 0.73 1.34
CA VAL A 73 11.15 -0.27 0.87
C VAL A 73 10.65 0.11 -0.52
N LEU A 74 10.53 -0.87 -1.43
CA LEU A 74 10.00 -0.68 -2.77
C LEU A 74 8.56 -1.21 -2.87
N GLY A 75 7.65 -0.36 -3.30
CA GLY A 75 6.28 -0.73 -3.64
C GLY A 75 6.18 -1.15 -5.10
N VAL A 76 5.60 -2.32 -5.33
CA VAL A 76 5.50 -2.96 -6.65
C VAL A 76 4.04 -3.16 -7.03
N SER A 77 3.67 -2.76 -8.24
CA SER A 77 2.34 -2.94 -8.82
C SER A 77 2.43 -3.72 -10.15
N GLY A 78 1.32 -4.25 -10.60
CA GLY A 78 1.16 -4.87 -11.92
C GLY A 78 -0.22 -4.57 -12.47
N ALA A 79 -0.41 -4.66 -13.78
CA ALA A 79 -1.72 -4.50 -14.41
C ALA A 79 -2.68 -5.67 -14.14
N ASN A 80 -2.16 -6.76 -13.63
CA ASN A 80 -2.87 -7.96 -13.18
C ASN A 80 -1.97 -8.77 -12.25
N ILE A 81 -2.52 -9.85 -11.67
CA ILE A 81 -1.79 -10.68 -10.71
C ILE A 81 -0.56 -11.38 -11.31
N ASP A 82 -0.63 -11.80 -12.57
CA ASP A 82 0.48 -12.50 -13.23
C ASP A 82 1.63 -11.54 -13.49
N GLU A 83 1.35 -10.32 -13.98
CA GLU A 83 2.36 -9.29 -14.18
C GLU A 83 2.97 -8.83 -12.83
N LEU A 84 2.16 -8.72 -11.78
CA LEU A 84 2.66 -8.42 -10.44
C LEU A 84 3.62 -9.51 -9.96
N HIS A 85 3.25 -10.80 -10.15
CA HIS A 85 4.10 -11.95 -9.81
C HIS A 85 5.45 -11.88 -10.54
N ASP A 86 5.41 -11.76 -11.87
CA ASP A 86 6.62 -11.76 -12.71
C ASP A 86 7.54 -10.57 -12.37
N THR A 87 6.95 -9.40 -12.11
CA THR A 87 7.70 -8.20 -11.72
C THR A 87 8.39 -8.40 -10.36
N VAL A 88 7.69 -8.96 -9.38
CA VAL A 88 8.27 -9.23 -8.06
C VAL A 88 9.39 -10.27 -8.16
N GLU A 89 9.18 -11.35 -8.92
CA GLU A 89 10.21 -12.38 -9.14
C GLU A 89 11.46 -11.79 -9.83
N ALA A 90 11.28 -10.90 -10.81
CA ALA A 90 12.36 -10.20 -11.47
C ALA A 90 13.15 -9.32 -10.48
N ILE A 91 12.47 -8.58 -9.62
CA ILE A 91 13.10 -7.74 -8.59
C ILE A 91 13.86 -8.60 -7.56
N GLU A 92 13.30 -9.74 -7.16
CA GLU A 92 14.00 -10.67 -6.24
C GLU A 92 15.28 -11.24 -6.86
N LYS A 93 15.27 -11.52 -8.17
CA LYS A 93 16.47 -11.94 -8.91
C LYS A 93 17.56 -10.86 -8.95
N LEU A 94 17.18 -9.57 -8.88
CA LEU A 94 18.11 -8.46 -8.70
C LEU A 94 18.66 -8.34 -7.26
N GLY A 95 18.15 -9.17 -6.33
CA GLY A 95 18.60 -9.22 -4.93
C GLY A 95 17.82 -8.33 -3.97
N ASN A 96 16.81 -7.57 -4.44
CA ASN A 96 15.98 -6.74 -3.57
C ASN A 96 14.81 -7.56 -3.02
N LYS A 97 14.75 -7.71 -1.69
CA LYS A 97 13.70 -8.41 -0.96
C LYS A 97 12.96 -7.51 0.03
N ASN A 98 13.17 -6.21 -0.06
CA ASN A 98 12.52 -5.24 0.81
C ASN A 98 11.32 -4.62 0.06
N LEU A 99 10.25 -5.38 -0.08
CA LEU A 99 9.12 -5.08 -0.96
C LEU A 99 7.81 -4.88 -0.21
N VAL A 100 6.89 -4.18 -0.84
CA VAL A 100 5.47 -4.11 -0.52
C VAL A 100 4.67 -4.20 -1.82
N LEU A 101 3.57 -4.94 -1.83
CA LEU A 101 2.74 -5.17 -3.01
C LEU A 101 1.64 -4.10 -3.06
N ASP A 102 1.65 -3.25 -4.10
CA ASP A 102 0.51 -2.36 -4.36
C ASP A 102 -0.55 -3.13 -5.16
N THR A 103 -1.62 -3.48 -4.47
CA THR A 103 -2.74 -4.24 -5.04
C THR A 103 -3.89 -3.33 -5.50
N THR A 104 -3.61 -2.02 -5.65
CA THR A 104 -4.59 -1.03 -6.07
C THR A 104 -4.80 -1.08 -7.58
N GLU A 105 -5.98 -1.46 -8.00
CA GLU A 105 -6.42 -1.47 -9.40
C GLU A 105 -7.25 -0.23 -9.77
N ALA A 106 -7.83 -0.26 -10.98
CA ALA A 106 -8.66 0.85 -11.47
C ALA A 106 -10.02 0.93 -10.77
N THR A 107 -10.58 -0.19 -10.35
CA THR A 107 -11.90 -0.27 -9.73
C THR A 107 -11.87 -0.97 -8.38
N ILE A 108 -12.89 -0.73 -7.55
CA ILE A 108 -13.09 -1.41 -6.26
C ILE A 108 -13.15 -2.93 -6.45
N LYS A 109 -13.88 -3.40 -7.49
CA LYS A 109 -14.06 -4.82 -7.78
C LYS A 109 -12.72 -5.49 -8.12
N GLU A 110 -11.93 -4.89 -8.97
CA GLU A 110 -10.62 -5.39 -9.37
C GLU A 110 -9.66 -5.39 -8.20
N THR A 111 -9.54 -4.26 -7.47
CA THR A 111 -8.71 -4.15 -6.27
C THR A 111 -9.05 -5.24 -5.26
N PHE A 112 -10.33 -5.47 -5.00
CA PHE A 112 -10.75 -6.53 -4.07
C PHE A 112 -10.40 -7.91 -4.58
N ALA A 113 -10.65 -8.19 -5.87
CA ALA A 113 -10.32 -9.49 -6.49
C ALA A 113 -8.82 -9.77 -6.44
N THR A 114 -7.98 -8.83 -6.86
CA THR A 114 -6.51 -8.94 -6.83
C THR A 114 -6.01 -9.19 -5.40
N THR A 115 -6.49 -8.41 -4.44
CA THR A 115 -6.07 -8.54 -3.04
C THR A 115 -6.44 -9.91 -2.45
N VAL A 116 -7.63 -10.44 -2.79
CA VAL A 116 -8.07 -11.79 -2.38
C VAL A 116 -7.21 -12.86 -3.03
N GLN A 117 -6.90 -12.72 -4.33
CA GLN A 117 -6.08 -13.69 -5.06
C GLN A 117 -4.65 -13.72 -4.55
N VAL A 118 -4.01 -12.57 -4.34
CA VAL A 118 -2.67 -12.44 -3.75
C VAL A 118 -2.61 -13.16 -2.40
N ARG A 119 -3.58 -12.88 -1.51
CA ARG A 119 -3.62 -13.55 -0.21
C ARG A 119 -3.87 -15.06 -0.33
N ARG A 120 -4.70 -15.49 -1.28
CA ARG A 120 -4.97 -16.91 -1.52
C ARG A 120 -3.73 -17.63 -2.03
N ALA A 121 -3.03 -17.08 -3.01
CA ALA A 121 -1.79 -17.64 -3.54
C ALA A 121 -0.72 -17.75 -2.46
N SER A 122 -0.53 -16.70 -1.68
CA SER A 122 0.42 -16.71 -0.56
C SER A 122 0.11 -17.79 0.50
N LEU A 123 -1.16 -18.01 0.84
CA LEU A 123 -1.53 -18.91 1.95
C LEU A 123 -1.81 -20.35 1.53
N LYS A 124 -2.45 -20.56 0.36
CA LYS A 124 -2.82 -21.91 -0.11
C LYS A 124 -1.77 -22.53 -1.00
N ASP A 125 -1.26 -21.73 -1.93
CA ASP A 125 -0.31 -22.20 -2.93
C ASP A 125 1.13 -22.05 -2.44
N THR A 126 1.30 -21.47 -1.22
CA THR A 126 2.60 -21.20 -0.59
C THR A 126 3.56 -20.40 -1.47
N ASP A 127 3.00 -19.58 -2.34
CA ASP A 127 3.75 -18.73 -3.22
C ASP A 127 4.37 -17.57 -2.42
N ARG A 128 5.68 -17.61 -2.25
CA ARG A 128 6.42 -16.63 -1.46
C ARG A 128 6.54 -15.28 -2.13
N THR A 129 6.38 -15.21 -3.45
CA THR A 129 6.38 -13.97 -4.22
C THR A 129 5.26 -13.04 -3.77
N PHE A 130 4.14 -13.60 -3.31
CA PHE A 130 3.03 -12.87 -2.70
C PHE A 130 3.08 -12.78 -1.17
N GLY A 131 4.18 -13.19 -0.55
CA GLY A 131 4.36 -13.17 0.91
C GLY A 131 4.67 -11.80 1.52
N TYR A 132 4.78 -10.76 0.71
CA TYR A 132 5.07 -9.39 1.15
C TYR A 132 3.84 -8.68 1.69
N PRO A 133 4.01 -7.65 2.56
CA PRO A 133 2.91 -6.78 2.96
C PRO A 133 2.26 -6.09 1.76
N SER A 134 0.98 -5.75 1.86
CA SER A 134 0.23 -5.07 0.81
C SER A 134 -0.05 -3.61 1.13
N ILE A 135 -0.14 -2.79 0.09
CA ILE A 135 -0.67 -1.44 0.12
C ILE A 135 -1.94 -1.38 -0.73
N VAL A 136 -2.95 -0.67 -0.24
CA VAL A 136 -4.20 -0.42 -0.97
C VAL A 136 -4.51 1.06 -0.90
N ASN A 137 -4.65 1.72 -2.05
CA ASN A 137 -4.95 3.14 -2.13
C ASN A 137 -6.45 3.39 -2.31
N LEU A 138 -7.16 3.54 -1.20
CA LEU A 138 -8.60 3.81 -1.19
C LEU A 138 -8.92 5.22 -1.68
N ALA A 139 -8.03 6.19 -1.51
CA ALA A 139 -8.22 7.53 -2.05
C ALA A 139 -8.37 7.51 -3.59
N LYS A 140 -7.62 6.63 -4.27
CA LYS A 140 -7.71 6.44 -5.72
C LYS A 140 -9.04 5.82 -6.16
N ILE A 141 -9.52 4.77 -5.46
CA ILE A 141 -10.67 3.98 -5.91
C ILE A 141 -12.02 4.47 -5.37
N ALA A 142 -12.03 5.19 -4.24
CA ALA A 142 -13.26 5.77 -3.68
C ALA A 142 -13.64 7.12 -4.33
N GLN A 143 -12.74 7.74 -5.09
CA GLN A 143 -12.98 8.94 -5.92
C GLN A 143 -13.70 10.08 -5.17
N GLY A 144 -13.27 10.35 -3.93
CA GLY A 144 -13.86 11.40 -3.08
C GLY A 144 -15.13 11.00 -2.34
N ASP A 145 -15.67 9.80 -2.55
CA ASP A 145 -16.80 9.30 -1.75
C ASP A 145 -16.31 8.85 -0.36
N ARG A 146 -16.54 9.70 0.63
CA ARG A 146 -16.12 9.49 2.01
C ARG A 146 -16.78 8.28 2.67
N TYR A 147 -18.05 8.00 2.36
CA TYR A 147 -18.76 6.85 2.93
C TYR A 147 -18.27 5.55 2.31
N MET A 148 -18.04 5.55 1.01
CA MET A 148 -17.43 4.42 0.32
C MET A 148 -16.02 4.17 0.85
N GLN A 149 -15.19 5.20 1.01
CA GLN A 149 -13.87 5.08 1.58
C GLN A 149 -13.90 4.45 2.98
N GLN A 150 -14.87 4.85 3.83
CA GLN A 150 -15.02 4.29 5.18
C GLN A 150 -15.45 2.82 5.17
N ALA A 151 -16.36 2.44 4.29
CA ALA A 151 -16.78 1.05 4.12
C ALA A 151 -15.60 0.17 3.67
N LEU A 152 -14.87 0.62 2.66
CA LEU A 152 -13.68 -0.07 2.16
C LEU A 152 -12.55 -0.12 3.20
N LEU A 153 -12.35 0.95 3.96
CA LEU A 153 -11.38 0.98 5.06
C LEU A 153 -11.66 -0.14 6.07
N SER A 154 -12.93 -0.31 6.45
CA SER A 154 -13.33 -1.39 7.36
C SER A 154 -13.06 -2.77 6.75
N LEU A 155 -13.41 -2.98 5.48
CA LEU A 155 -13.21 -4.23 4.75
C LEU A 155 -11.72 -4.62 4.67
N PHE A 156 -10.88 -3.70 4.21
CA PHE A 156 -9.45 -3.98 4.03
C PHE A 156 -8.70 -4.08 5.35
N THR A 157 -9.11 -3.33 6.38
CA THR A 157 -8.53 -3.45 7.73
C THR A 157 -8.76 -4.84 8.33
N MET A 158 -9.89 -5.47 8.08
CA MET A 158 -10.20 -6.80 8.60
C MET A 158 -9.32 -7.89 8.02
N LYS A 159 -8.94 -7.81 6.73
CA LYS A 159 -8.31 -8.96 6.08
C LYS A 159 -7.15 -8.68 5.13
N TYR A 160 -7.24 -7.68 4.30
CA TYR A 160 -6.46 -7.67 3.06
C TYR A 160 -5.47 -6.52 2.93
N GLY A 161 -5.56 -5.50 3.76
CA GLY A 161 -4.68 -4.34 3.70
C GLY A 161 -3.68 -4.32 4.84
N SER A 162 -2.38 -4.29 4.54
CA SER A 162 -1.34 -4.01 5.53
C SER A 162 -1.14 -2.51 5.70
N ILE A 163 -1.11 -1.77 4.59
CA ILE A 163 -1.07 -0.31 4.53
C ILE A 163 -2.28 0.14 3.72
N ILE A 164 -3.07 1.04 4.29
CA ILE A 164 -4.25 1.58 3.63
C ILE A 164 -4.08 3.09 3.47
N VAL A 165 -4.13 3.56 2.23
CA VAL A 165 -4.03 4.98 1.91
C VAL A 165 -5.43 5.58 1.82
N LEU A 166 -5.64 6.68 2.53
CA LEU A 166 -6.89 7.43 2.61
C LEU A 166 -6.65 8.86 2.14
N GLU A 167 -7.66 9.50 1.61
CA GLU A 167 -7.61 10.92 1.28
C GLU A 167 -7.47 11.77 2.54
N GLU A 168 -8.30 11.50 3.52
CA GLU A 168 -8.22 12.07 4.86
C GLU A 168 -8.73 11.09 5.91
N MET A 169 -8.38 11.31 7.17
CA MET A 169 -8.86 10.52 8.29
C MET A 169 -9.10 11.42 9.49
N GLY A 170 -10.36 11.69 9.76
CA GLY A 170 -10.78 12.37 10.98
C GLY A 170 -10.99 11.40 12.13
N TYR A 171 -11.36 11.94 13.30
CA TYR A 171 -11.63 11.15 14.49
C TYR A 171 -12.84 10.21 14.31
N ALA A 172 -13.85 10.70 13.61
CA ALA A 172 -15.09 9.93 13.34
C ALA A 172 -14.83 8.69 12.49
N GLU A 173 -13.90 8.75 11.54
CA GLU A 173 -13.50 7.62 10.70
C GLU A 173 -12.55 6.67 11.42
N ALA A 174 -11.67 7.21 12.26
CA ALA A 174 -10.64 6.44 12.95
C ALA A 174 -11.23 5.54 14.05
N LEU A 175 -12.16 6.05 14.83
CA LEU A 175 -12.69 5.38 16.02
C LEU A 175 -13.32 4.00 15.73
N PRO A 176 -14.23 3.85 14.75
CA PRO A 176 -14.81 2.57 14.41
C PRO A 176 -13.77 1.55 13.96
N VAL A 177 -12.77 2.01 13.19
CA VAL A 177 -11.72 1.14 12.65
C VAL A 177 -10.77 0.66 13.75
N PHE A 178 -10.42 1.51 14.69
CA PHE A 178 -9.62 1.11 15.86
C PHE A 178 -10.36 0.09 16.72
N GLY A 179 -11.65 0.30 16.97
CA GLY A 179 -12.50 -0.66 17.67
C GLY A 179 -12.59 -2.00 16.93
N LEU A 180 -12.81 -1.96 15.60
CA LEU A 180 -12.84 -3.16 14.76
C LEU A 180 -11.50 -3.91 14.79
N ARG A 181 -10.39 -3.20 14.62
CA ARG A 181 -9.05 -3.78 14.64
C ARG A 181 -8.73 -4.41 16.01
N GLN A 182 -9.10 -3.75 17.08
CA GLN A 182 -8.91 -4.27 18.43
C GLN A 182 -9.66 -5.59 18.62
N ASN A 183 -10.92 -5.67 18.24
CA ASN A 183 -11.74 -6.88 18.37
C ASN A 183 -11.22 -8.04 17.54
N VAL A 184 -10.72 -7.78 16.32
CA VAL A 184 -10.26 -8.84 15.41
C VAL A 184 -8.85 -9.34 15.74
N PHE A 185 -7.96 -8.45 16.20
CA PHE A 185 -6.54 -8.76 16.31
C PHE A 185 -5.99 -8.87 17.74
N THR A 186 -6.72 -8.38 18.75
CA THR A 186 -6.19 -8.31 20.12
C THR A 186 -6.98 -9.08 21.17
N ASP A 187 -8.16 -9.62 20.84
CA ASP A 187 -8.91 -10.50 21.75
C ASP A 187 -9.14 -11.90 21.14
N PRO A 188 -8.09 -12.72 21.05
CA PRO A 188 -8.23 -14.10 20.57
C PRO A 188 -8.93 -15.00 21.59
N GLN A 189 -9.12 -14.56 22.84
CA GLN A 189 -9.59 -15.39 23.95
C GLN A 189 -11.11 -15.48 24.04
N LYS A 190 -11.81 -14.53 23.42
CA LYS A 190 -13.27 -14.52 23.36
C LYS A 190 -13.75 -14.23 21.94
N PRO A 191 -13.61 -15.20 21.03
CA PRO A 191 -14.25 -15.05 19.73
C PRO A 191 -15.73 -14.87 19.98
N MET A 192 -16.36 -13.87 19.32
CA MET A 192 -17.82 -13.73 19.34
C MET A 192 -18.43 -15.01 18.78
N LYS A 193 -18.85 -15.91 19.64
CA LYS A 193 -19.71 -17.00 19.27
C LYS A 193 -21.14 -16.45 19.21
N VAL A 194 -21.62 -16.26 18.00
CA VAL A 194 -23.05 -16.07 17.77
C VAL A 194 -23.61 -17.45 17.52
N GLU A 195 -24.37 -17.95 18.47
CA GLU A 195 -25.09 -19.20 18.25
C GLU A 195 -26.32 -18.97 17.37
N PRO A 196 -26.69 -19.92 16.50
CA PRO A 196 -27.88 -19.76 15.68
C PRO A 196 -29.10 -19.55 16.58
N GLY A 197 -29.82 -18.47 16.35
CA GLY A 197 -31.01 -18.15 17.16
C GLY A 197 -31.60 -16.79 16.79
N ILE A 198 -32.72 -16.44 17.43
CA ILE A 198 -33.35 -15.13 17.31
C ILE A 198 -32.91 -14.28 18.49
N TYR A 199 -32.14 -13.23 18.19
CA TYR A 199 -31.72 -12.25 19.17
C TYR A 199 -32.68 -11.05 19.14
N ARG A 200 -33.24 -10.69 20.28
CA ARG A 200 -34.17 -9.56 20.45
C ARG A 200 -33.47 -8.42 21.20
#